data_c9a905c48d2d0a8183e1b83e8a02c6cf
#
_entry.id   c9a905c48d2d0a8183e1b83e8a02c6cf
#
_cell.length_a   1.000
_cell.length_b   1.000
_cell.length_c   1.000
_cell.angle_alpha   90.00
_cell.angle_beta   90.00
_cell.angle_gamma   90.00
#
_symmetry.space_group_name_H-M   'P 1'
#
loop_
_entity.id
_entity.type
_entity.pdbx_description
1 polymer ?
#
loop_
_entity_poly.entity_id
_entity_poly.type
_entity_poly.pdbx_seq_one_letter_code
_entity_poly.pdbx_strand_id
1 'polypeptide(L)'
;PGFGENYLNLNHAALAQVFGANAGAIYAITTYGMTDVGPVFSQFGSYCNQVFALTCPDPGINQDLSGNKVQYVPELAYKFGLEQDLMNNAAGTMTLRFEHMFVGERFVTEFNEMELPSYQFSNLSLRYVHSSDRFGFNLKVYNLLDEDLIIGGNVSSQLNGGVINYYQLRPTATNLQFFVRY
;
A
#
# COMPACT_ATOMS: atom_id res chain seq x y z
N PRO A 1 1.82 -16.96 12.33
CA PRO A 1 2.87 -17.90 11.92
C PRO A 1 2.76 -18.08 10.42
N GLY A 2 3.83 -17.69 9.70
CA GLY A 2 3.84 -17.73 8.25
C GLY A 2 3.75 -19.16 7.73
N PHE A 3 3.28 -19.31 6.52
CA PHE A 3 3.15 -20.57 5.80
C PHE A 3 4.40 -21.46 5.89
N GLY A 4 5.57 -20.88 6.04
CA GLY A 4 6.85 -21.59 6.19
C GLY A 4 7.03 -22.31 7.53
N GLU A 5 6.51 -21.81 8.63
CA GLU A 5 6.87 -22.32 9.96
C GLU A 5 6.27 -23.69 10.28
N ASN A 6 5.12 -24.03 9.74
CA ASN A 6 4.44 -25.30 10.01
C ASN A 6 4.97 -26.49 9.18
N TYR A 7 5.73 -26.22 8.12
CA TYR A 7 6.27 -27.26 7.22
C TYR A 7 7.80 -27.44 7.33
N LEU A 8 8.45 -26.68 8.17
CA LEU A 8 9.87 -26.37 8.08
C LEU A 8 10.81 -27.28 8.85
N ASN A 9 10.36 -28.40 9.37
CA ASN A 9 11.30 -29.39 9.92
C ASN A 9 11.87 -30.36 8.89
N LEU A 10 11.52 -30.18 7.60
CA LEU A 10 12.10 -30.97 6.52
C LEU A 10 13.26 -30.19 5.91
N ASN A 11 14.47 -30.64 6.16
CA ASN A 11 15.64 -30.09 5.48
C ASN A 11 15.65 -30.50 3.99
N HIS A 12 16.41 -29.80 3.17
CA HIS A 12 16.50 -30.05 1.73
C HIS A 12 16.84 -31.51 1.37
N ALA A 13 17.66 -32.18 2.19
CA ALA A 13 18.04 -33.56 1.95
C ALA A 13 16.86 -34.53 2.16
N ALA A 14 16.04 -34.30 3.17
CA ALA A 14 14.84 -35.09 3.41
C ALA A 14 13.81 -34.89 2.29
N LEU A 15 13.65 -33.65 1.83
CA LEU A 15 12.79 -33.35 0.68
C LEU A 15 13.27 -34.03 -0.61
N ALA A 16 14.58 -34.06 -0.85
CA ALA A 16 15.17 -34.72 -2.02
C ALA A 16 14.89 -36.22 -2.04
N GLN A 17 14.87 -36.88 -0.89
CA GLN A 17 14.54 -38.31 -0.80
C GLN A 17 13.07 -38.59 -1.17
N VAL A 18 12.17 -37.68 -0.80
CA VAL A 18 10.72 -37.89 -0.99
C VAL A 18 10.27 -37.41 -2.37
N PHE A 19 10.78 -36.28 -2.82
CA PHE A 19 10.26 -35.56 -3.99
C PHE A 19 11.20 -35.56 -5.19
N GLY A 20 12.40 -36.12 -5.06
CA GLY A 20 13.36 -36.25 -6.16
C GLY A 20 13.67 -34.92 -6.82
N ALA A 21 13.47 -34.86 -8.14
CA ALA A 21 13.80 -33.67 -8.94
C ALA A 21 13.01 -32.41 -8.54
N ASN A 22 11.87 -32.56 -7.86
CA ASN A 22 11.03 -31.42 -7.41
C ASN A 22 11.42 -30.90 -6.03
N ALA A 23 12.40 -31.53 -5.35
CA ALA A 23 12.79 -31.17 -3.99
C ALA A 23 13.20 -29.69 -3.86
N GLY A 24 13.90 -29.17 -4.86
CA GLY A 24 14.32 -27.76 -4.86
C GLY A 24 13.16 -26.79 -4.91
N ALA A 25 12.17 -27.07 -5.73
CA ALA A 25 10.96 -26.23 -5.84
C ALA A 25 10.14 -26.30 -4.55
N ILE A 26 9.95 -27.48 -3.97
CA ILE A 26 9.22 -27.67 -2.73
C ILE A 26 9.95 -27.00 -1.56
N TYR A 27 11.28 -27.14 -1.49
CA TYR A 27 12.08 -26.44 -0.50
C TYR A 27 11.95 -24.92 -0.64
N ALA A 28 11.96 -24.38 -1.85
CA ALA A 28 11.76 -22.97 -2.11
C ALA A 28 10.37 -22.50 -1.66
N ILE A 29 9.33 -23.28 -1.94
CA ILE A 29 7.96 -22.99 -1.48
C ILE A 29 7.89 -22.95 0.04
N THR A 30 8.40 -23.96 0.70
CA THR A 30 8.28 -24.10 2.16
C THR A 30 9.19 -23.12 2.91
N THR A 31 10.37 -22.83 2.36
CA THR A 31 11.35 -21.95 3.01
C THR A 31 11.11 -20.48 2.72
N TYR A 32 10.65 -20.16 1.51
CA TYR A 32 10.53 -18.79 1.02
C TYR A 32 9.08 -18.35 0.75
N GLY A 33 8.09 -19.21 1.07
CA GLY A 33 6.67 -18.88 0.89
C GLY A 33 6.26 -18.60 -0.55
N MET A 34 6.96 -19.20 -1.52
CA MET A 34 6.60 -19.04 -2.93
C MET A 34 5.27 -19.71 -3.21
N THR A 35 4.29 -18.93 -3.60
CA THR A 35 2.92 -19.40 -3.87
C THR A 35 2.67 -19.75 -5.34
N ASP A 36 3.56 -19.37 -6.25
CA ASP A 36 3.33 -19.46 -7.69
C ASP A 36 4.23 -20.51 -8.36
N VAL A 37 4.02 -21.75 -8.00
CA VAL A 37 4.68 -22.89 -8.62
C VAL A 37 3.70 -23.91 -9.23
N GLY A 38 2.45 -23.50 -9.46
CA GLY A 38 1.47 -24.24 -10.25
C GLY A 38 1.41 -25.76 -9.98
N PRO A 39 1.86 -26.61 -10.93
CA PRO A 39 1.72 -28.07 -10.84
C PRO A 39 2.43 -28.72 -9.64
N VAL A 40 3.45 -28.09 -9.09
CA VAL A 40 4.20 -28.63 -7.94
C VAL A 40 3.37 -28.59 -6.66
N PHE A 41 2.49 -27.60 -6.53
CA PHE A 41 1.60 -27.49 -5.37
C PHE A 41 0.55 -28.59 -5.31
N SER A 42 -0.04 -28.95 -6.44
CA SER A 42 -1.02 -30.02 -6.49
C SER A 42 -0.40 -31.38 -6.17
N GLN A 43 0.86 -31.58 -6.57
CA GLN A 43 1.61 -32.77 -6.22
C GLN A 43 1.98 -32.82 -4.73
N PHE A 44 2.35 -31.69 -4.13
CA PHE A 44 2.71 -31.64 -2.71
C PHE A 44 1.59 -32.11 -1.79
N GLY A 45 0.36 -31.61 -1.99
CA GLY A 45 -0.80 -32.05 -1.22
C GLY A 45 -1.07 -33.56 -1.37
N SER A 46 -0.94 -34.07 -2.59
CA SER A 46 -1.13 -35.49 -2.90
C SER A 46 -0.07 -36.36 -2.24
N TYR A 47 1.20 -35.97 -2.32
CA TYR A 47 2.30 -36.72 -1.71
C TYR A 47 2.28 -36.65 -0.18
N CYS A 48 1.94 -35.53 0.39
CA CYS A 48 1.84 -35.39 1.83
C CYS A 48 0.83 -36.34 2.42
N ASN A 49 -0.33 -36.47 1.83
CA ASN A 49 -1.39 -37.39 2.27
C ASN A 49 -1.01 -38.86 2.05
N GLN A 50 -0.31 -39.17 0.97
CA GLN A 50 0.07 -40.55 0.64
C GLN A 50 1.29 -41.05 1.43
N VAL A 51 2.30 -40.22 1.60
CA VAL A 51 3.60 -40.65 2.16
C VAL A 51 3.63 -40.55 3.68
N PHE A 52 2.99 -39.54 4.25
CA PHE A 52 3.07 -39.31 5.69
C PHE A 52 1.85 -39.83 6.45
N ALA A 53 0.81 -40.31 5.75
CA ALA A 53 -0.49 -40.70 6.35
C ALA A 53 -1.01 -39.62 7.34
N LEU A 54 -0.56 -38.42 7.18
CA LEU A 54 -0.91 -37.27 7.98
C LEU A 54 -2.00 -36.50 7.24
N THR A 55 -2.94 -36.00 7.96
CA THR A 55 -3.79 -34.92 7.48
C THR A 55 -2.86 -33.71 7.33
N CYS A 56 -2.21 -33.62 6.18
CA CYS A 56 -1.51 -32.39 5.87
C CYS A 56 -2.55 -31.30 5.76
N PRO A 57 -2.46 -30.24 6.53
CA PRO A 57 -3.33 -29.11 6.32
C PRO A 57 -3.16 -28.70 4.86
N ASP A 58 -4.28 -28.33 4.25
CA ASP A 58 -4.30 -27.76 2.90
C ASP A 58 -3.13 -26.78 2.78
N PRO A 59 -2.25 -26.89 1.76
CA PRO A 59 -1.00 -26.11 1.69
C PRO A 59 -1.24 -24.60 1.55
N GLY A 60 -2.16 -24.05 2.31
CA GLY A 60 -2.32 -22.62 2.49
C GLY A 60 -2.99 -21.89 1.31
N ILE A 61 -3.55 -22.63 0.36
CA ILE A 61 -4.35 -22.03 -0.72
C ILE A 61 -5.68 -21.51 -0.16
N ASN A 62 -6.17 -22.06 0.94
CA ASN A 62 -7.37 -21.64 1.64
C ASN A 62 -7.00 -21.14 3.05
N GLN A 63 -6.35 -20.02 3.15
CA GLN A 63 -6.18 -19.36 4.44
C GLN A 63 -7.51 -18.72 4.85
N ASP A 64 -7.96 -19.01 6.05
CA ASP A 64 -9.14 -18.33 6.61
C ASP A 64 -8.78 -16.88 6.91
N LEU A 65 -9.33 -15.97 6.13
CA LEU A 65 -9.17 -14.52 6.28
C LEU A 65 -10.34 -13.89 7.07
N SER A 66 -11.21 -14.72 7.65
CA SER A 66 -12.34 -14.25 8.43
C SER A 66 -11.87 -13.35 9.58
N GLY A 67 -12.43 -12.15 9.65
CA GLY A 67 -12.05 -11.14 10.64
C GLY A 67 -10.89 -10.24 10.23
N ASN A 68 -10.22 -10.50 9.12
CA ASN A 68 -9.21 -9.59 8.60
C ASN A 68 -9.85 -8.35 7.98
N LYS A 69 -9.18 -7.23 8.13
CA LYS A 69 -9.56 -5.97 7.47
C LYS A 69 -9.19 -6.02 5.99
N VAL A 70 -10.02 -5.40 5.17
CA VAL A 70 -9.74 -5.28 3.73
C VAL A 70 -8.47 -4.45 3.51
N GLN A 71 -7.58 -4.97 2.67
CA GLN A 71 -6.33 -4.28 2.34
C GLN A 71 -6.60 -2.89 1.75
N TYR A 72 -5.74 -1.92 2.10
CA TYR A 72 -5.80 -0.50 1.70
C TYR A 72 -7.07 0.25 2.11
N VAL A 73 -7.98 -0.34 2.86
CA VAL A 73 -9.20 0.33 3.34
C VAL A 73 -9.00 0.76 4.78
N PRO A 74 -8.90 2.07 5.07
CA PRO A 74 -8.85 2.58 6.43
C PRO A 74 -10.24 2.52 7.09
N GLU A 75 -10.30 2.36 8.39
CA GLU A 75 -11.57 2.44 9.13
C GLU A 75 -12.16 3.86 9.14
N LEU A 76 -11.28 4.85 9.12
CA LEU A 76 -11.68 6.25 9.10
C LEU A 76 -10.85 7.01 8.07
N ALA A 77 -11.53 7.69 7.17
CA ALA A 77 -10.94 8.70 6.30
C ALA A 77 -11.90 9.85 6.14
N TYR A 78 -11.38 11.07 6.17
CA TYR A 78 -12.18 12.24 5.90
C TYR A 78 -11.39 13.30 5.15
N LYS A 79 -12.13 14.12 4.43
CA LYS A 79 -11.63 15.33 3.78
C LYS A 79 -12.61 16.46 4.01
N PHE A 80 -12.08 17.63 4.36
CA PHE A 80 -12.86 18.84 4.37
C PHE A 80 -12.11 19.98 3.68
N GLY A 81 -12.86 20.96 3.20
CA GLY A 81 -12.30 22.13 2.56
C GLY A 81 -13.10 23.37 2.93
N LEU A 82 -12.40 24.48 3.11
CA LEU A 82 -12.97 25.79 3.32
C LEU A 82 -12.51 26.69 2.18
N GLU A 83 -13.44 27.44 1.61
CA GLU A 83 -13.17 28.40 0.57
C GLU A 83 -13.81 29.74 0.95
N GLN A 84 -13.05 30.82 0.86
CA GLN A 84 -13.48 32.15 1.24
C GLN A 84 -12.97 33.18 0.23
N ASP A 85 -13.87 33.97 -0.29
CA ASP A 85 -13.50 35.16 -1.06
C ASP A 85 -13.03 36.26 -0.08
N LEU A 86 -11.74 36.56 -0.14
CA LEU A 86 -11.10 37.61 0.64
C LEU A 86 -11.38 38.98 0.04
N MET A 87 -11.55 39.04 -1.28
CA MET A 87 -11.81 40.25 -2.03
C MET A 87 -12.69 39.90 -3.23
N ASN A 88 -13.72 40.71 -3.43
CA ASN A 88 -14.57 40.64 -4.62
C ASN A 88 -15.06 42.06 -4.94
N ASN A 89 -14.33 42.78 -5.78
CA ASN A 89 -14.58 44.18 -6.12
C ASN A 89 -14.12 44.51 -7.54
N ALA A 90 -14.15 45.80 -7.87
CA ALA A 90 -13.74 46.28 -9.20
C ALA A 90 -12.27 45.98 -9.56
N ALA A 91 -11.40 45.65 -8.61
CA ALA A 91 -10.02 45.25 -8.88
C ALA A 91 -9.90 43.77 -9.22
N GLY A 92 -10.88 42.95 -8.83
CA GLY A 92 -10.88 41.52 -9.11
C GLY A 92 -11.39 40.70 -7.93
N THR A 93 -11.20 39.40 -8.04
CA THR A 93 -11.55 38.41 -7.02
C THR A 93 -10.31 37.74 -6.48
N MET A 94 -10.22 37.66 -5.15
CA MET A 94 -9.17 36.90 -4.45
C MET A 94 -9.83 35.87 -3.55
N THR A 95 -9.55 34.61 -3.82
CA THR A 95 -10.14 33.47 -3.12
C THR A 95 -9.06 32.71 -2.39
N LEU A 96 -9.26 32.48 -1.11
CA LEU A 96 -8.44 31.59 -0.27
C LEU A 96 -9.14 30.25 -0.13
N ARG A 97 -8.42 29.16 -0.34
CA ARG A 97 -8.94 27.81 -0.12
C ARG A 97 -7.96 27.00 0.72
N PHE A 98 -8.50 26.42 1.77
CA PHE A 98 -7.83 25.47 2.64
C PHE A 98 -8.46 24.08 2.46
N GLU A 99 -7.63 23.06 2.34
CA GLU A 99 -8.06 21.66 2.27
C GLU A 99 -7.29 20.86 3.30
N HIS A 100 -7.98 19.97 4.00
CA HIS A 100 -7.37 19.03 4.93
C HIS A 100 -7.91 17.64 4.67
N MET A 101 -7.03 16.65 4.71
CA MET A 101 -7.37 15.24 4.56
C MET A 101 -6.67 14.42 5.64
N PHE A 102 -7.40 13.48 6.20
CA PHE A 102 -6.92 12.45 7.10
C PHE A 102 -7.25 11.07 6.53
N VAL A 103 -6.31 10.15 6.63
CA VAL A 103 -6.48 8.74 6.28
C VAL A 103 -5.93 7.91 7.43
N GLY A 104 -6.77 7.07 8.02
CA GLY A 104 -6.41 6.19 9.12
C GLY A 104 -5.47 5.07 8.71
N GLU A 105 -5.08 4.30 9.70
CA GLU A 105 -4.28 3.10 9.55
C GLU A 105 -4.98 2.09 8.63
N ARG A 106 -4.18 1.35 7.84
CA ARG A 106 -4.69 0.36 6.91
C ARG A 106 -3.63 -0.69 6.59
N PHE A 107 -4.05 -1.88 6.27
CA PHE A 107 -3.15 -2.98 5.93
C PHE A 107 -2.80 -2.99 4.44
N VAL A 108 -1.58 -3.42 4.13
CA VAL A 108 -1.08 -3.56 2.74
C VAL A 108 -1.51 -4.89 2.15
N THR A 109 -1.60 -5.93 3.01
CA THR A 109 -1.90 -7.30 2.60
C THR A 109 -3.24 -7.76 3.19
N GLU A 110 -3.87 -8.70 2.53
CA GLU A 110 -5.08 -9.38 3.01
C GLU A 110 -4.85 -10.17 4.31
N PHE A 111 -3.60 -10.49 4.63
CA PHE A 111 -3.21 -11.20 5.85
C PHE A 111 -3.11 -10.30 7.08
N ASN A 112 -3.21 -8.99 6.90
CA ASN A 112 -3.05 -7.97 7.94
C ASN A 112 -1.70 -8.02 8.69
N GLU A 113 -0.65 -8.45 8.00
CA GLU A 113 0.70 -8.55 8.56
C GLU A 113 1.47 -7.22 8.52
N MET A 114 1.14 -6.36 7.58
CA MET A 114 1.81 -5.08 7.38
C MET A 114 0.82 -3.94 7.44
N GLU A 115 0.99 -3.08 8.43
CA GLU A 115 0.19 -1.89 8.63
C GLU A 115 0.89 -0.65 8.08
N LEU A 116 0.13 0.19 7.37
CA LEU A 116 0.54 1.54 7.01
C LEU A 116 0.02 2.51 8.07
N PRO A 117 0.87 3.41 8.57
CA PRO A 117 0.46 4.40 9.55
C PRO A 117 -0.64 5.32 9.00
N SER A 118 -1.41 5.90 9.90
CA SER A 118 -2.28 7.01 9.55
C SER A 118 -1.47 8.21 9.07
N TYR A 119 -2.06 9.02 8.21
CA TYR A 119 -1.46 10.27 7.77
C TYR A 119 -2.51 11.36 7.59
N GLN A 120 -2.03 12.59 7.66
CA GLN A 120 -2.84 13.76 7.38
C GLN A 120 -2.04 14.76 6.57
N PHE A 121 -2.69 15.52 5.72
CA PHE A 121 -2.04 16.64 5.06
C PHE A 121 -3.01 17.77 4.78
N SER A 122 -2.47 18.96 4.75
CA SER A 122 -3.19 20.19 4.50
C SER A 122 -2.62 20.90 3.30
N ASN A 123 -3.48 21.47 2.49
CA ASN A 123 -3.09 22.32 1.37
C ASN A 123 -3.72 23.69 1.52
N LEU A 124 -2.98 24.71 1.11
CA LEU A 124 -3.47 26.08 1.06
C LEU A 124 -3.32 26.62 -0.35
N SER A 125 -4.34 27.28 -0.87
CA SER A 125 -4.26 27.96 -2.16
C SER A 125 -4.84 29.36 -2.08
N LEU A 126 -4.16 30.29 -2.72
CA LEU A 126 -4.61 31.66 -2.90
C LEU A 126 -4.67 31.94 -4.39
N ARG A 127 -5.86 32.22 -4.88
CA ARG A 127 -6.12 32.55 -6.26
C ARG A 127 -6.55 34.01 -6.40
N TYR A 128 -5.93 34.74 -7.30
CA TYR A 128 -6.36 36.08 -7.70
C TYR A 128 -6.68 36.12 -9.19
N VAL A 129 -7.78 36.73 -9.54
CA VAL A 129 -8.21 36.99 -10.92
C VAL A 129 -8.60 38.46 -11.02
N HIS A 130 -7.96 39.19 -11.89
CA HIS A 130 -8.30 40.58 -12.15
C HIS A 130 -9.68 40.70 -12.80
N SER A 131 -10.40 41.79 -12.54
CA SER A 131 -11.78 42.00 -13.01
C SER A 131 -11.95 41.92 -14.54
N SER A 132 -10.90 42.22 -15.33
CA SER A 132 -10.92 42.01 -16.78
C SER A 132 -10.74 40.57 -17.22
N ASP A 133 -10.54 39.62 -16.30
CA ASP A 133 -10.21 38.21 -16.54
C ASP A 133 -8.94 37.98 -17.40
N ARG A 134 -8.16 39.03 -17.66
CA ARG A 134 -6.98 38.94 -18.52
C ARG A 134 -5.73 38.46 -17.85
N PHE A 135 -5.61 38.63 -16.54
CA PHE A 135 -4.46 38.17 -15.79
C PHE A 135 -4.82 37.79 -14.37
N GLY A 136 -3.99 36.96 -13.79
CA GLY A 136 -4.13 36.53 -12.42
C GLY A 136 -2.97 35.65 -12.00
N PHE A 137 -3.03 35.19 -10.75
CA PHE A 137 -2.09 34.22 -10.21
C PHE A 137 -2.79 33.19 -9.35
N ASN A 138 -2.11 32.07 -9.17
CA ASN A 138 -2.51 31.01 -8.27
C ASN A 138 -1.28 30.52 -7.50
N LEU A 139 -1.28 30.79 -6.20
CA LEU A 139 -0.27 30.31 -5.26
C LEU A 139 -0.83 29.08 -4.55
N LYS A 140 -0.12 27.96 -4.59
CA LYS A 140 -0.49 26.72 -3.90
C LYS A 140 0.65 26.25 -3.02
N VAL A 141 0.34 25.94 -1.78
CA VAL A 141 1.22 25.29 -0.83
C VAL A 141 0.64 23.91 -0.55
N TYR A 142 1.39 22.88 -0.90
CA TYR A 142 1.05 21.48 -0.64
C TYR A 142 1.75 21.03 0.63
N ASN A 143 1.10 20.16 1.38
CA ASN A 143 1.62 19.63 2.63
C ASN A 143 2.11 20.76 3.55
N LEU A 144 1.19 21.67 3.88
CA LEU A 144 1.46 22.91 4.62
C LEU A 144 2.14 22.67 5.98
N LEU A 145 1.86 21.53 6.61
CA LEU A 145 2.37 21.17 7.93
C LEU A 145 3.68 20.35 7.87
N ASP A 146 4.19 20.09 6.66
CA ASP A 146 5.41 19.31 6.40
C ASP A 146 5.41 17.93 7.05
N GLU A 147 4.28 17.27 7.03
CA GLU A 147 4.12 15.93 7.57
C GLU A 147 4.83 14.89 6.69
N ASP A 148 5.44 13.89 7.32
CA ASP A 148 5.99 12.73 6.63
C ASP A 148 4.86 11.78 6.21
N LEU A 149 4.55 11.75 4.92
CA LEU A 149 3.37 11.07 4.38
C LEU A 149 3.73 9.75 3.75
N ILE A 150 3.56 8.64 4.47
CA ILE A 150 3.61 7.29 3.92
C ILE A 150 2.22 6.93 3.39
N ILE A 151 2.04 7.08 2.08
CA ILE A 151 0.73 6.91 1.44
C ILE A 151 0.46 5.49 0.95
N GLY A 152 1.47 4.67 0.88
CA GLY A 152 1.36 3.29 0.41
C GLY A 152 2.61 2.50 0.68
N GLY A 153 2.53 1.23 0.36
CA GLY A 153 3.66 0.32 0.42
C GLY A 153 3.36 -0.97 -0.29
N ASN A 154 4.38 -1.73 -0.56
CA ASN A 154 4.27 -3.11 -1.02
C ASN A 154 5.33 -3.98 -0.35
N VAL A 155 5.03 -5.25 -0.21
CA VAL A 155 5.99 -6.26 0.19
C VAL A 155 6.53 -6.89 -1.09
N SER A 156 7.85 -6.82 -1.31
CA SER A 156 8.46 -7.56 -2.40
C SER A 156 8.36 -9.05 -2.13
N SER A 157 8.48 -9.85 -3.20
CA SER A 157 8.49 -11.31 -3.10
C SER A 157 9.52 -11.76 -2.05
N GLN A 158 9.19 -12.81 -1.32
CA GLN A 158 10.10 -13.43 -0.36
C GLN A 158 11.41 -13.92 -1.01
N LEU A 159 11.40 -14.18 -2.32
CA LEU A 159 12.62 -14.42 -3.09
C LEU A 159 13.61 -13.27 -3.07
N ASN A 160 13.12 -12.05 -2.90
CA ASN A 160 13.91 -10.84 -2.77
C ASN A 160 14.08 -10.41 -1.30
N GLY A 161 13.92 -11.35 -0.36
CA GLY A 161 14.10 -11.11 1.07
C GLY A 161 12.92 -10.44 1.77
N GLY A 162 11.74 -10.38 1.15
CA GLY A 162 10.54 -9.79 1.77
C GLY A 162 10.69 -8.29 2.07
N VAL A 163 11.42 -7.56 1.23
CA VAL A 163 11.69 -6.13 1.45
C VAL A 163 10.40 -5.34 1.37
N ILE A 164 10.18 -4.51 2.37
CA ILE A 164 9.05 -3.58 2.44
C ILE A 164 9.45 -2.28 1.74
N ASN A 165 8.72 -1.90 0.72
CA ASN A 165 8.89 -0.63 0.03
C ASN A 165 7.74 0.31 0.42
N TYR A 166 8.09 1.51 0.86
CA TYR A 166 7.12 2.55 1.18
C TYR A 166 7.09 3.62 0.09
N TYR A 167 5.89 4.12 -0.18
CA TYR A 167 5.67 5.25 -1.08
C TYR A 167 5.40 6.49 -0.23
N GLN A 168 6.32 7.44 -0.32
CA GLN A 168 6.17 8.73 0.37
C GLN A 168 5.64 9.79 -0.58
N LEU A 169 4.77 10.65 -0.09
CA LEU A 169 4.46 11.89 -0.75
C LEU A 169 5.61 12.89 -0.54
N ARG A 170 5.69 13.85 -1.46
CA ARG A 170 6.66 14.94 -1.34
C ARG A 170 6.45 15.76 -0.07
N PRO A 171 7.53 16.33 0.50
CA PRO A 171 7.46 17.30 1.58
C PRO A 171 6.72 18.57 1.14
N THR A 172 6.65 19.58 1.98
CA THR A 172 6.05 20.88 1.65
C THR A 172 6.58 21.40 0.33
N ALA A 173 5.69 21.75 -0.54
CA ALA A 173 6.01 22.28 -1.86
C ALA A 173 5.13 23.50 -2.20
N THR A 174 5.75 24.54 -2.69
CA THR A 174 5.06 25.76 -3.12
C THR A 174 5.09 25.85 -4.64
N ASN A 175 3.93 26.16 -5.23
CA ASN A 175 3.76 26.40 -6.64
C ASN A 175 3.12 27.77 -6.86
N LEU A 176 3.75 28.59 -7.70
CA LEU A 176 3.23 29.90 -8.09
C LEU A 176 3.03 29.91 -9.61
N GLN A 177 1.83 30.12 -10.04
CA GLN A 177 1.43 30.21 -11.44
C GLN A 177 0.88 31.60 -11.76
N PHE A 178 1.37 32.20 -12.83
CA PHE A 178 0.79 33.42 -13.44
C PHE A 178 0.12 33.03 -14.75
N PHE A 179 -0.98 33.67 -15.05
CA PHE A 179 -1.62 33.55 -16.35
C PHE A 179 -1.96 34.93 -16.93
N VAL A 180 -1.86 35.02 -18.25
CA VAL A 180 -2.25 36.19 -19.04
C VAL A 180 -3.06 35.67 -20.20
N ARG A 181 -4.21 36.29 -20.43
CA ARG A 181 -5.10 36.02 -21.58
C ARG A 181 -5.18 37.25 -22.48
N TYR A 182 -5.03 37.04 -23.76
CA TYR A 182 -5.11 38.09 -24.81
C TYR A 182 -6.51 38.23 -25.35
#